data_de350b7237d0b5653da03db231f18610
#
_entry.id   de350b7237d0b5653da03db231f18610
#
_cell.length_a   1.000
_cell.length_b   1.000
_cell.length_c   1.000
_cell.angle_alpha   90.00
_cell.angle_beta   90.00
_cell.angle_gamma   90.00
#
_symmetry.space_group_name_H-M   'P 1'
#
loop_
_entity.id
_entity.type
_entity.pdbx_description
1 polymer ?
#
loop_
_entity_poly.entity_id
_entity_poly.type
_entity_poly.pdbx_seq_one_letter_code
_entity_poly.pdbx_strand_id
1 'polypeptide(L)'
;YDIGHLFGASGGGGNAGCIGCVCVNPTANVPKGKGSGYTSPADAIPQGDSFDIDYVAHEMGHQLGGNHTFSMNLEGTGSINMEPGSGSTIMGYAGITGPSTDLQDHSDPYFHVISLLQIEDNLSTKTCDLETTITNNPPVIAPLTDYTIPKGTAFVLTGTVTDPENDPMTYTWEQFDGASAPVTAVTGNNITGALFRSWLPSTTGNTRYFPKLSSVLNGNLTVPADWETVSNVARTTNFVLTARDNNPVATSQQTQSEIVEITVGNDGPFKVTTLYANVNTPTPISWDVANTTSAPYNVTNVKIDYTTNNGTTWT
;
A
#
# COMPACT_ATOMS: atom_id res chain seq x y z
N TYR A 1 -1.05 28.19 -17.40
CA TYR A 1 -1.56 26.98 -16.74
C TYR A 1 -0.45 25.95 -16.58
N ASP A 2 -0.52 25.14 -15.55
CA ASP A 2 0.52 24.18 -15.19
C ASP A 2 0.19 22.78 -15.68
N ILE A 3 -1.10 22.45 -15.72
CA ILE A 3 -1.66 21.20 -16.23
C ILE A 3 -2.97 21.49 -16.98
N GLY A 4 -3.25 20.77 -18.05
CA GLY A 4 -4.52 20.81 -18.78
C GLY A 4 -5.03 19.40 -18.99
N HIS A 5 -6.34 19.19 -18.80
CA HIS A 5 -6.98 17.90 -18.93
C HIS A 5 -8.36 18.05 -19.58
N LEU A 6 -8.63 17.26 -20.62
CA LEU A 6 -9.90 17.29 -21.33
C LEU A 6 -10.83 16.21 -20.77
N PHE A 7 -12.06 16.60 -20.40
CA PHE A 7 -13.12 15.67 -20.03
C PHE A 7 -14.04 15.39 -21.21
N GLY A 8 -14.28 14.12 -21.48
CA GLY A 8 -15.13 13.64 -22.56
C GLY A 8 -16.15 12.62 -22.07
N ALA A 9 -17.14 12.31 -22.90
CA ALA A 9 -18.20 11.34 -22.65
C ALA A 9 -18.43 10.42 -23.85
N SER A 10 -17.42 10.23 -24.70
CA SER A 10 -17.52 9.41 -25.92
C SER A 10 -17.03 7.98 -25.74
N GLY A 11 -16.61 7.60 -24.55
CA GLY A 11 -15.94 6.33 -24.27
C GLY A 11 -14.44 6.35 -24.63
N GLY A 12 -13.75 5.24 -24.40
CA GLY A 12 -12.37 5.05 -24.79
C GLY A 12 -11.36 5.11 -23.65
N GLY A 13 -11.77 5.36 -22.40
CA GLY A 13 -10.89 5.38 -21.22
C GLY A 13 -10.23 6.73 -20.99
N GLY A 14 -8.97 6.73 -20.60
CA GLY A 14 -8.16 7.91 -20.36
C GLY A 14 -6.79 7.80 -21.04
N ASN A 15 -6.11 8.91 -21.10
CA ASN A 15 -4.69 8.96 -21.49
C ASN A 15 -4.08 10.28 -21.01
N ALA A 16 -3.07 10.19 -20.18
CA ALA A 16 -2.33 11.34 -19.67
C ALA A 16 -1.54 12.10 -20.76
N GLY A 17 -1.33 11.45 -21.91
CA GLY A 17 -0.51 11.99 -22.98
C GLY A 17 0.99 11.84 -22.74
N CYS A 18 1.43 12.03 -21.50
CA CYS A 18 2.81 11.88 -21.05
C CYS A 18 2.86 11.73 -19.52
N ILE A 19 3.87 11.03 -19.01
CA ILE A 19 4.11 10.92 -17.57
C ILE A 19 5.02 12.07 -17.14
N GLY A 20 4.66 12.77 -16.05
CA GLY A 20 5.44 13.87 -15.48
C GLY A 20 5.51 15.13 -16.31
N CYS A 21 4.57 15.36 -17.20
CA CYS A 21 4.58 16.51 -18.10
C CYS A 21 3.90 17.78 -17.57
N VAL A 22 3.50 17.80 -16.31
CA VAL A 22 3.11 19.05 -15.65
C VAL A 22 4.20 20.13 -15.88
N CYS A 23 3.81 21.36 -16.15
CA CYS A 23 4.69 22.48 -16.50
C CYS A 23 5.43 22.39 -17.86
N VAL A 24 5.44 21.24 -18.52
CA VAL A 24 6.18 21.03 -19.77
C VAL A 24 5.38 21.59 -20.96
N ASN A 25 5.89 22.63 -21.62
CA ASN A 25 5.28 23.16 -22.84
C ASN A 25 5.53 22.20 -24.02
N PRO A 26 4.52 21.92 -24.87
CA PRO A 26 4.73 21.15 -26.06
C PRO A 26 5.67 21.85 -27.04
N THR A 27 6.46 21.07 -27.76
CA THR A 27 7.36 21.53 -28.83
C THR A 27 7.11 20.74 -30.10
N ALA A 28 7.68 21.15 -31.24
CA ALA A 28 7.58 20.41 -32.48
C ALA A 28 8.13 18.97 -32.36
N ASN A 29 9.17 18.77 -31.55
CA ASN A 29 9.81 17.45 -31.33
C ASN A 29 9.16 16.65 -30.20
N VAL A 30 8.49 17.32 -29.26
CA VAL A 30 7.77 16.71 -28.13
C VAL A 30 6.36 17.32 -28.09
N PRO A 31 5.45 16.87 -28.97
CA PRO A 31 4.15 17.50 -29.12
C PRO A 31 3.19 17.26 -27.95
N LYS A 32 3.48 16.26 -27.12
CA LYS A 32 2.72 16.01 -25.89
C LYS A 32 3.35 16.76 -24.73
N GLY A 33 2.56 17.52 -24.00
CA GLY A 33 3.00 18.32 -22.87
C GLY A 33 1.87 18.50 -21.85
N LYS A 34 1.96 19.52 -21.06
CA LYS A 34 1.08 19.80 -19.91
C LYS A 34 -0.44 19.86 -20.18
N GLY A 35 -0.85 19.93 -21.43
CA GLY A 35 -2.27 19.98 -21.85
C GLY A 35 -2.69 18.79 -22.73
N SER A 36 -1.97 17.68 -22.73
CA SER A 36 -2.25 16.54 -23.62
C SER A 36 -3.07 15.43 -22.98
N GLY A 37 -3.43 15.54 -21.70
CA GLY A 37 -4.24 14.56 -20.99
C GLY A 37 -5.73 14.66 -21.32
N TYR A 38 -6.41 13.51 -21.34
CA TYR A 38 -7.87 13.44 -21.41
C TYR A 38 -8.42 12.26 -20.64
N THR A 39 -9.68 12.39 -20.20
CA THR A 39 -10.49 11.32 -19.63
C THR A 39 -11.83 11.25 -20.34
N SER A 40 -12.20 10.04 -20.81
CA SER A 40 -13.48 9.76 -21.46
C SER A 40 -13.89 8.33 -21.10
N PRO A 41 -14.63 8.12 -19.99
CA PRO A 41 -14.83 6.82 -19.37
C PRO A 41 -15.50 5.82 -20.34
N ALA A 42 -15.21 4.53 -20.19
CA ALA A 42 -15.67 3.48 -21.11
C ALA A 42 -17.20 3.34 -21.18
N ASP A 43 -17.87 3.65 -20.08
CA ASP A 43 -19.34 3.66 -19.96
C ASP A 43 -19.99 4.95 -20.50
N ALA A 44 -19.18 5.92 -20.93
CA ALA A 44 -19.60 7.25 -21.40
C ALA A 44 -20.37 8.08 -20.34
N ILE A 45 -20.15 7.80 -19.04
CA ILE A 45 -20.77 8.52 -17.93
C ILE A 45 -19.69 9.36 -17.20
N PRO A 46 -19.47 10.64 -17.57
CA PRO A 46 -18.39 11.46 -17.02
C PRO A 46 -18.80 12.09 -15.68
N GLN A 47 -19.16 11.26 -14.70
CA GLN A 47 -19.53 11.68 -13.35
C GLN A 47 -19.47 10.51 -12.36
N GLY A 48 -19.34 10.85 -11.08
CA GLY A 48 -19.36 9.90 -9.97
C GLY A 48 -17.98 9.31 -9.69
N ASP A 49 -17.93 8.47 -8.67
CA ASP A 49 -16.71 8.00 -8.04
C ASP A 49 -15.77 7.26 -9.02
N SER A 50 -16.33 6.39 -9.86
CA SER A 50 -15.55 5.71 -10.89
C SER A 50 -14.91 6.69 -11.88
N PHE A 51 -15.67 7.71 -12.37
CA PHE A 51 -15.09 8.71 -13.24
C PHE A 51 -13.99 9.52 -12.55
N ASP A 52 -14.27 9.97 -11.32
CA ASP A 52 -13.37 10.86 -10.59
C ASP A 52 -12.07 10.16 -10.15
N ILE A 53 -12.16 8.90 -9.70
CA ILE A 53 -11.05 8.15 -9.11
C ILE A 53 -10.36 7.25 -10.14
N ASP A 54 -11.11 6.33 -10.80
CA ASP A 54 -10.51 5.33 -11.70
C ASP A 54 -9.98 5.95 -12.99
N TYR A 55 -10.48 7.13 -13.39
CA TYR A 55 -10.05 7.79 -14.61
C TYR A 55 -9.39 9.16 -14.37
N VAL A 56 -10.07 10.15 -13.80
CA VAL A 56 -9.54 11.52 -13.72
C VAL A 56 -8.31 11.57 -12.82
N ALA A 57 -8.42 11.08 -11.59
CA ALA A 57 -7.30 11.07 -10.64
C ALA A 57 -6.14 10.21 -11.16
N HIS A 58 -6.42 9.08 -11.81
CA HIS A 58 -5.44 8.19 -12.42
C HIS A 58 -4.64 8.92 -13.51
N GLU A 59 -5.31 9.48 -14.52
CA GLU A 59 -4.64 10.16 -15.63
C GLU A 59 -3.91 11.44 -15.19
N MET A 60 -4.48 12.17 -14.25
CA MET A 60 -3.78 13.31 -13.64
C MET A 60 -2.57 12.86 -12.82
N GLY A 61 -2.67 11.72 -12.13
CA GLY A 61 -1.53 11.09 -11.46
C GLY A 61 -0.35 10.85 -12.40
N HIS A 62 -0.62 10.35 -13.62
CA HIS A 62 0.39 10.24 -14.66
C HIS A 62 0.95 11.58 -15.10
N GLN A 63 0.11 12.57 -15.35
CA GLN A 63 0.58 13.90 -15.72
C GLN A 63 1.47 14.54 -14.65
N LEU A 64 1.23 14.20 -13.37
CA LEU A 64 2.02 14.65 -12.23
C LEU A 64 3.31 13.82 -12.02
N GLY A 65 3.43 12.61 -12.59
CA GLY A 65 4.66 11.79 -12.52
C GLY A 65 4.47 10.36 -12.06
N GLY A 66 3.28 9.99 -11.61
CA GLY A 66 2.97 8.62 -11.17
C GLY A 66 3.00 7.61 -12.31
N ASN A 67 3.55 6.44 -12.07
CA ASN A 67 3.48 5.28 -12.94
C ASN A 67 2.48 4.26 -12.38
N HIS A 68 2.11 3.26 -13.18
CA HIS A 68 1.25 2.17 -12.70
C HIS A 68 1.93 1.39 -11.57
N THR A 69 1.15 1.05 -10.55
CA THR A 69 1.62 0.33 -9.36
C THR A 69 1.35 -1.17 -9.40
N PHE A 70 0.45 -1.64 -10.27
CA PHE A 70 0.07 -3.04 -10.40
C PHE A 70 1.25 -3.93 -10.83
N SER A 71 1.18 -5.21 -10.46
CA SER A 71 2.20 -6.19 -10.84
C SER A 71 1.66 -7.43 -11.58
N MET A 72 0.41 -7.45 -11.97
CA MET A 72 -0.13 -8.52 -12.85
C MET A 72 0.61 -8.60 -14.19
N ASN A 73 1.11 -7.48 -14.65
CA ASN A 73 2.01 -7.28 -15.76
C ASN A 73 3.06 -6.27 -15.31
N LEU A 74 4.28 -6.35 -15.81
CA LEU A 74 5.33 -5.38 -15.45
C LEU A 74 5.38 -4.28 -16.50
N GLU A 75 5.09 -3.08 -16.07
CA GLU A 75 5.19 -1.87 -16.90
C GLU A 75 6.22 -0.91 -16.32
N GLY A 76 6.88 -0.17 -17.21
CA GLY A 76 7.88 0.82 -16.82
C GLY A 76 9.26 0.23 -16.52
N THR A 77 10.10 1.03 -15.90
CA THR A 77 11.49 0.69 -15.57
C THR A 77 11.58 0.14 -14.15
N GLY A 78 11.17 -1.10 -13.91
CA GLY A 78 11.40 -1.85 -12.67
C GLY A 78 11.17 -1.13 -11.33
N SER A 79 10.87 -1.86 -10.29
CA SER A 79 10.72 -1.35 -8.90
C SER A 79 9.51 -0.44 -8.59
N ILE A 80 8.63 -0.17 -9.55
CA ILE A 80 7.39 0.61 -9.31
C ILE A 80 6.15 -0.26 -9.19
N ASN A 81 6.22 -1.51 -9.64
CA ASN A 81 5.12 -2.48 -9.59
C ASN A 81 5.02 -3.05 -8.16
N MET A 82 4.44 -2.26 -7.25
CA MET A 82 4.43 -2.49 -5.80
C MET A 82 3.17 -3.19 -5.29
N GLU A 83 2.09 -3.21 -6.09
CA GLU A 83 0.83 -3.80 -5.69
C GLU A 83 0.60 -5.15 -6.38
N PRO A 84 0.12 -6.20 -5.68
CA PRO A 84 -0.13 -7.50 -6.31
C PRO A 84 -1.32 -7.40 -7.27
N GLY A 85 -1.37 -8.26 -8.29
CA GLY A 85 -2.48 -8.32 -9.25
C GLY A 85 -2.72 -6.98 -9.94
N SER A 86 -3.97 -6.55 -9.98
CA SER A 86 -4.41 -5.25 -10.52
C SER A 86 -3.96 -4.04 -9.70
N GLY A 87 -3.49 -4.26 -8.45
CA GLY A 87 -3.45 -3.18 -7.49
C GLY A 87 -4.84 -2.74 -7.05
N SER A 88 -4.90 -1.83 -6.08
CA SER A 88 -6.15 -1.28 -5.54
C SER A 88 -6.14 0.22 -5.33
N THR A 89 -4.97 0.87 -5.49
CA THR A 89 -4.84 2.34 -5.35
C THR A 89 -5.08 3.04 -6.68
N ILE A 90 -5.12 4.37 -6.68
CA ILE A 90 -5.45 5.18 -7.87
C ILE A 90 -4.60 4.80 -9.09
N MET A 91 -3.29 4.53 -8.94
CA MET A 91 -2.43 4.15 -10.06
C MET A 91 -2.44 2.64 -10.35
N GLY A 92 -3.31 1.88 -9.72
CA GLY A 92 -3.65 0.50 -10.06
C GLY A 92 -4.64 0.42 -11.22
N TYR A 93 -5.08 -0.82 -11.52
CA TYR A 93 -6.06 -1.15 -12.56
C TYR A 93 -7.21 -2.00 -12.00
N ALA A 94 -7.69 -1.65 -10.81
CA ALA A 94 -8.80 -2.35 -10.17
C ALA A 94 -10.04 -2.36 -11.08
N GLY A 95 -10.66 -3.53 -11.22
CA GLY A 95 -11.90 -3.75 -11.98
C GLY A 95 -11.74 -3.92 -13.49
N ILE A 96 -10.54 -3.80 -14.06
CA ILE A 96 -10.34 -3.85 -15.53
C ILE A 96 -9.35 -4.93 -16.00
N THR A 97 -8.80 -5.73 -15.10
CA THR A 97 -7.78 -6.75 -15.43
C THR A 97 -8.35 -8.15 -15.55
N GLY A 98 -9.60 -8.31 -15.19
CA GLY A 98 -10.36 -9.57 -15.22
C GLY A 98 -10.22 -10.39 -13.93
N PRO A 99 -11.15 -11.34 -13.72
CA PRO A 99 -11.39 -11.95 -12.41
C PRO A 99 -10.24 -12.76 -11.82
N SER A 100 -9.21 -13.05 -12.61
CA SER A 100 -8.02 -13.77 -12.13
C SER A 100 -6.98 -12.87 -11.48
N THR A 101 -7.01 -11.58 -11.76
CA THR A 101 -6.02 -10.60 -11.31
C THR A 101 -6.61 -9.36 -10.66
N ASP A 102 -7.92 -9.14 -10.81
CA ASP A 102 -8.61 -8.04 -10.12
C ASP A 102 -8.70 -8.28 -8.61
N LEU A 103 -8.28 -7.28 -7.85
CA LEU A 103 -8.39 -7.27 -6.40
C LEU A 103 -9.78 -6.81 -5.94
N GLN A 104 -10.38 -5.90 -6.70
CA GLN A 104 -11.68 -5.27 -6.42
C GLN A 104 -12.19 -4.56 -7.68
N ASP A 105 -13.45 -4.12 -7.66
CA ASP A 105 -14.14 -3.56 -8.83
C ASP A 105 -13.71 -2.13 -9.18
N HIS A 106 -13.23 -1.34 -8.20
CA HIS A 106 -12.82 0.07 -8.36
C HIS A 106 -11.61 0.38 -7.51
N SER A 107 -10.84 1.39 -7.89
CA SER A 107 -9.68 1.86 -7.11
C SER A 107 -10.13 2.53 -5.81
N ASP A 108 -9.36 2.33 -4.76
CA ASP A 108 -9.49 3.08 -3.52
C ASP A 108 -9.02 4.54 -3.73
N PRO A 109 -9.72 5.55 -3.18
CA PRO A 109 -9.46 6.96 -3.48
C PRO A 109 -8.21 7.51 -2.76
N TYR A 110 -7.07 6.89 -2.95
CA TYR A 110 -5.78 7.38 -2.48
C TYR A 110 -4.62 6.84 -3.33
N PHE A 111 -3.49 7.54 -3.31
CA PHE A 111 -2.27 7.12 -3.97
C PHE A 111 -1.41 6.22 -3.05
N HIS A 112 -0.91 5.12 -3.59
CA HIS A 112 0.15 4.33 -2.97
C HIS A 112 1.37 5.20 -2.68
N VAL A 113 2.13 4.90 -1.63
CA VAL A 113 3.32 5.69 -1.26
C VAL A 113 4.32 5.84 -2.41
N ILE A 114 4.51 4.83 -3.26
CA ILE A 114 5.41 4.96 -4.43
C ILE A 114 4.92 6.02 -5.41
N SER A 115 3.61 6.16 -5.60
CA SER A 115 3.04 7.21 -6.46
C SER A 115 3.25 8.59 -5.86
N LEU A 116 3.08 8.74 -4.53
CA LEU A 116 3.38 9.99 -3.83
C LEU A 116 4.84 10.39 -4.04
N LEU A 117 5.78 9.48 -3.82
CA LEU A 117 7.21 9.73 -3.99
C LEU A 117 7.57 10.12 -5.43
N GLN A 118 6.98 9.46 -6.44
CA GLN A 118 7.21 9.80 -7.84
C GLN A 118 6.66 11.18 -8.21
N ILE A 119 5.48 11.52 -7.69
CA ILE A 119 4.84 12.82 -7.93
C ILE A 119 5.67 13.92 -7.25
N GLU A 120 6.09 13.74 -6.01
CA GLU A 120 6.93 14.67 -5.28
C GLU A 120 8.28 14.91 -5.99
N ASP A 121 8.96 13.81 -6.39
CA ASP A 121 10.23 13.90 -7.11
C ASP A 121 10.07 14.68 -8.43
N ASN A 122 9.03 14.38 -9.21
CA ASN A 122 8.75 15.10 -10.45
C ASN A 122 8.43 16.57 -10.19
N LEU A 123 7.56 16.88 -9.21
CA LEU A 123 7.15 18.26 -8.90
C LEU A 123 8.33 19.09 -8.37
N SER A 124 9.23 18.51 -7.58
CA SER A 124 10.43 19.19 -7.07
C SER A 124 11.33 19.75 -8.18
N THR A 125 11.21 19.23 -9.40
CA THR A 125 11.97 19.71 -10.58
C THR A 125 11.26 20.82 -11.37
N LYS A 126 10.03 21.18 -11.00
CA LYS A 126 9.21 22.16 -11.73
C LYS A 126 9.39 23.56 -11.15
N THR A 127 9.10 24.56 -11.95
CA THR A 127 9.26 25.98 -11.59
C THR A 127 8.13 26.85 -12.19
N CYS A 128 7.03 26.24 -12.59
CA CYS A 128 5.91 26.97 -13.18
C CYS A 128 4.79 27.29 -12.20
N ASP A 129 4.83 26.71 -11.03
CA ASP A 129 3.87 26.87 -9.96
C ASP A 129 3.95 28.24 -9.29
N LEU A 130 2.88 28.61 -8.62
CA LEU A 130 2.83 29.73 -7.72
C LEU A 130 2.92 29.20 -6.29
N GLU A 131 4.07 29.34 -5.68
CA GLU A 131 4.29 28.91 -4.31
C GLU A 131 3.49 29.77 -3.32
N THR A 132 2.82 29.11 -2.40
CA THR A 132 2.16 29.73 -1.24
C THR A 132 2.67 29.08 0.04
N THR A 133 2.96 29.90 1.04
CA THR A 133 3.41 29.40 2.34
C THR A 133 2.28 28.67 3.03
N ILE A 134 2.51 27.41 3.41
CA ILE A 134 1.65 26.65 4.31
C ILE A 134 2.23 26.73 5.72
N THR A 135 1.36 26.87 6.72
CA THR A 135 1.75 26.94 8.14
C THR A 135 1.56 25.60 8.86
N ASN A 136 0.80 24.70 8.23
CA ASN A 136 0.63 23.34 8.71
C ASN A 136 1.94 22.55 8.58
N ASN A 137 2.29 21.77 9.60
CA ASN A 137 3.47 20.92 9.59
C ASN A 137 3.07 19.48 9.30
N PRO A 138 3.94 18.67 8.65
CA PRO A 138 3.64 17.27 8.41
C PRO A 138 3.56 16.48 9.73
N PRO A 139 2.83 15.37 9.74
CA PRO A 139 2.86 14.41 10.85
C PRO A 139 4.29 13.95 11.16
N VAL A 140 4.54 13.59 12.41
CA VAL A 140 5.84 13.07 12.88
C VAL A 140 5.69 11.60 13.23
N ILE A 141 6.36 10.74 12.47
CA ILE A 141 6.43 9.29 12.73
C ILE A 141 7.65 9.01 13.60
N ALA A 142 7.46 8.34 14.74
CA ALA A 142 8.58 7.89 15.55
C ALA A 142 9.40 6.83 14.79
N PRO A 143 10.74 6.75 14.99
CA PRO A 143 11.57 5.79 14.32
C PRO A 143 11.03 4.36 14.44
N LEU A 144 10.94 3.65 13.31
CA LEU A 144 10.52 2.27 13.24
C LEU A 144 11.71 1.32 13.49
N THR A 145 11.42 0.10 13.89
CA THR A 145 12.45 -0.92 14.16
C THR A 145 12.33 -2.04 13.15
N ASP A 146 13.45 -2.43 12.55
CA ASP A 146 13.54 -3.58 11.67
C ASP A 146 13.43 -4.89 12.45
N TYR A 147 12.85 -5.91 11.83
CA TYR A 147 12.63 -7.21 12.46
C TYR A 147 13.14 -8.36 11.59
N THR A 148 13.61 -9.41 12.24
CA THR A 148 13.82 -10.70 11.62
C THR A 148 12.76 -11.67 12.13
N ILE A 149 12.01 -12.29 11.21
CA ILE A 149 10.94 -13.23 11.53
C ILE A 149 11.13 -14.57 10.81
N PRO A 150 10.61 -15.69 11.34
CA PRO A 150 10.60 -16.96 10.62
C PRO A 150 9.64 -16.92 9.42
N LYS A 151 9.93 -17.66 8.36
CA LYS A 151 8.98 -17.88 7.27
C LYS A 151 7.68 -18.53 7.74
N GLY A 152 6.59 -18.32 7.00
CA GLY A 152 5.29 -18.89 7.34
C GLY A 152 4.68 -18.33 8.64
N THR A 153 5.14 -17.18 9.11
CA THR A 153 4.73 -16.56 10.37
C THR A 153 3.98 -15.26 10.11
N ALA A 154 2.79 -15.13 10.70
CA ALA A 154 2.05 -13.87 10.72
C ALA A 154 2.73 -12.85 11.64
N PHE A 155 2.61 -11.58 11.35
CA PHE A 155 3.22 -10.51 12.13
C PHE A 155 2.31 -9.28 12.20
N VAL A 156 2.66 -8.33 13.05
CA VAL A 156 1.95 -7.06 13.22
C VAL A 156 2.97 -5.93 13.19
N LEU A 157 2.64 -4.84 12.49
CA LEU A 157 3.40 -3.60 12.53
C LEU A 157 2.55 -2.51 13.19
N THR A 158 3.18 -1.73 14.04
CA THR A 158 2.55 -0.59 14.73
C THR A 158 3.51 0.59 14.71
N GLY A 159 3.03 1.73 14.23
CA GLY A 159 3.74 3.00 14.31
C GLY A 159 3.15 3.94 15.35
N THR A 160 3.99 4.76 15.95
CA THR A 160 3.58 5.88 16.79
C THR A 160 3.71 7.16 15.98
N VAL A 161 2.62 7.89 15.86
CA VAL A 161 2.56 9.11 15.05
C VAL A 161 1.95 10.23 15.90
N THR A 162 2.50 11.41 15.77
CA THR A 162 1.96 12.65 16.36
C THR A 162 1.81 13.70 15.28
N ASP A 163 0.89 14.62 15.48
CA ASP A 163 0.72 15.78 14.63
C ASP A 163 0.97 17.05 15.44
N PRO A 164 1.81 17.99 14.95
CA PRO A 164 2.15 19.22 15.68
C PRO A 164 0.95 20.12 15.99
N GLU A 165 -0.03 20.16 15.11
CA GLU A 165 -1.26 20.94 15.23
C GLU A 165 -2.41 20.14 15.85
N ASN A 166 -2.22 18.84 16.07
CA ASN A 166 -3.21 17.85 16.50
C ASN A 166 -4.36 17.67 15.49
N ASP A 167 -4.05 17.70 14.22
CA ASP A 167 -5.01 17.44 13.17
C ASP A 167 -5.46 15.95 13.20
N PRO A 168 -6.68 15.64 12.73
CA PRO A 168 -7.13 14.27 12.60
C PRO A 168 -6.26 13.52 11.60
N MET A 169 -5.78 12.33 11.95
CA MET A 169 -4.89 11.56 11.10
C MET A 169 -5.53 10.28 10.59
N THR A 170 -5.12 9.88 9.38
CA THR A 170 -5.34 8.54 8.83
C THR A 170 -4.01 7.92 8.41
N TYR A 171 -3.95 6.58 8.45
CA TYR A 171 -2.72 5.84 8.27
C TYR A 171 -2.91 4.68 7.30
N THR A 172 -1.83 4.34 6.58
CA THR A 172 -1.71 3.09 5.83
C THR A 172 -0.38 2.44 6.12
N TRP A 173 -0.37 1.10 6.19
CA TRP A 173 0.82 0.28 6.02
C TRP A 173 0.77 -0.36 4.64
N GLU A 174 1.77 -0.13 3.82
CA GLU A 174 1.86 -0.64 2.46
C GLU A 174 3.15 -1.44 2.29
N GLN A 175 3.10 -2.55 1.55
CA GLN A 175 4.31 -3.27 1.19
C GLN A 175 5.04 -2.52 0.08
N PHE A 176 6.36 -2.35 0.22
CA PHE A 176 7.20 -1.52 -0.64
C PHE A 176 8.29 -2.37 -1.31
N ASP A 177 7.84 -3.43 -2.01
CA ASP A 177 8.71 -4.37 -2.71
C ASP A 177 8.32 -4.44 -4.18
N GLY A 178 9.16 -3.91 -5.06
CA GLY A 178 8.93 -3.97 -6.49
C GLY A 178 9.01 -5.40 -7.03
N ALA A 179 8.07 -5.75 -7.90
CA ALA A 179 8.03 -7.05 -8.55
C ALA A 179 9.06 -7.11 -9.68
N SER A 180 9.84 -8.19 -9.75
CA SER A 180 10.74 -8.52 -10.88
C SER A 180 10.14 -9.57 -11.83
N ALA A 181 8.98 -10.12 -11.47
CA ALA A 181 8.16 -11.00 -12.28
C ALA A 181 6.68 -10.73 -11.97
N PRO A 182 5.76 -10.96 -12.92
CA PRO A 182 4.33 -10.72 -12.69
C PRO A 182 3.80 -11.47 -11.45
N VAL A 183 3.02 -10.74 -10.63
CA VAL A 183 2.32 -11.29 -9.45
C VAL A 183 0.84 -11.41 -9.81
N THR A 184 0.46 -12.56 -10.35
CA THR A 184 -0.89 -12.84 -10.85
C THR A 184 -1.70 -13.74 -9.92
N ALA A 185 -1.13 -14.16 -8.80
CA ALA A 185 -1.78 -15.01 -7.82
C ALA A 185 -1.14 -14.85 -6.44
N VAL A 186 -1.91 -15.14 -5.42
CA VAL A 186 -1.47 -15.12 -4.02
C VAL A 186 -0.65 -16.37 -3.71
N THR A 187 0.66 -16.21 -3.56
CA THR A 187 1.57 -17.29 -3.18
C THR A 187 2.72 -16.77 -2.33
N GLY A 188 2.97 -17.45 -1.18
CA GLY A 188 4.10 -17.13 -0.31
C GLY A 188 5.47 -17.56 -0.87
N ASN A 189 5.52 -18.11 -2.07
CA ASN A 189 6.77 -18.55 -2.71
C ASN A 189 7.42 -17.48 -3.59
N ASN A 190 6.79 -16.33 -3.76
CA ASN A 190 7.36 -15.21 -4.50
C ASN A 190 8.58 -14.64 -3.76
N ILE A 191 9.68 -14.49 -4.47
CA ILE A 191 10.93 -13.94 -3.93
C ILE A 191 11.01 -12.41 -4.08
N THR A 192 10.18 -11.82 -4.91
CA THR A 192 10.05 -10.36 -5.13
C THR A 192 8.58 -9.98 -5.26
N GLY A 193 8.30 -8.67 -5.22
CA GLY A 193 6.95 -8.14 -5.29
C GLY A 193 6.15 -8.30 -4.00
N ALA A 194 5.00 -7.68 -3.96
CA ALA A 194 4.15 -7.67 -2.78
C ALA A 194 3.45 -9.02 -2.53
N LEU A 195 3.35 -9.36 -1.25
CA LEU A 195 2.58 -10.49 -0.71
C LEU A 195 1.27 -10.02 -0.05
N PHE A 196 1.13 -8.72 0.15
CA PHE A 196 0.02 -8.09 0.84
C PHE A 196 -0.45 -6.88 0.04
N ARG A 197 -1.75 -6.83 -0.21
CA ARG A 197 -2.39 -5.70 -0.88
C ARG A 197 -2.38 -4.44 -0.02
N SER A 198 -2.60 -3.30 -0.66
CA SER A 198 -2.91 -2.04 0.02
C SER A 198 -4.37 -2.01 0.51
N TRP A 199 -4.62 -1.30 1.61
CA TRP A 199 -5.95 -1.09 2.19
C TRP A 199 -6.18 0.39 2.41
N LEU A 200 -7.45 0.80 2.35
CA LEU A 200 -7.88 2.19 2.60
C LEU A 200 -7.24 2.78 3.87
N PRO A 201 -6.78 4.03 3.83
CA PRO A 201 -6.35 4.75 5.02
C PRO A 201 -7.44 4.78 6.09
N SER A 202 -7.06 4.57 7.34
CA SER A 202 -8.01 4.61 8.45
C SER A 202 -7.40 5.26 9.69
N THR A 203 -8.26 5.72 10.62
CA THR A 203 -7.83 6.34 11.89
C THR A 203 -7.14 5.36 12.85
N THR A 204 -7.28 4.05 12.61
CA THR A 204 -6.62 2.97 13.37
C THR A 204 -5.56 2.23 12.55
N GLY A 205 -5.28 2.70 11.35
CA GLY A 205 -4.34 2.07 10.40
C GLY A 205 -2.87 2.17 10.78
N ASN A 206 -2.54 2.87 11.88
CA ASN A 206 -1.19 2.85 12.45
C ASN A 206 -0.78 1.47 12.99
N THR A 207 -1.73 0.54 13.15
CA THR A 207 -1.49 -0.88 13.43
C THR A 207 -2.11 -1.74 12.35
N ARG A 208 -1.32 -2.64 11.74
CA ARG A 208 -1.80 -3.60 10.74
C ARG A 208 -1.24 -4.99 11.01
N TYR A 209 -2.12 -5.98 10.93
CA TYR A 209 -1.77 -7.41 10.96
C TYR A 209 -1.55 -7.93 9.53
N PHE A 210 -0.57 -8.79 9.34
CA PHE A 210 -0.16 -9.40 8.09
C PHE A 210 -0.17 -10.94 8.20
N PRO A 211 -1.21 -11.62 7.62
CA PRO A 211 -2.47 -11.11 7.05
C PRO A 211 -3.41 -10.46 8.09
N LYS A 212 -4.60 -10.02 7.64
CA LYS A 212 -5.65 -9.49 8.54
C LYS A 212 -5.83 -10.35 9.77
N LEU A 213 -6.03 -9.71 10.95
CA LEU A 213 -6.18 -10.41 12.22
C LEU A 213 -7.27 -11.49 12.20
N SER A 214 -8.42 -11.25 11.56
CA SER A 214 -9.49 -12.24 11.42
C SER A 214 -9.03 -13.52 10.72
N SER A 215 -8.16 -13.40 9.73
CA SER A 215 -7.58 -14.54 9.02
C SER A 215 -6.56 -15.29 9.89
N VAL A 216 -5.71 -14.56 10.60
CA VAL A 216 -4.72 -15.12 11.55
C VAL A 216 -5.43 -15.91 12.66
N LEU A 217 -6.50 -15.38 13.25
CA LEU A 217 -7.29 -16.05 14.29
C LEU A 217 -7.94 -17.34 13.80
N ASN A 218 -8.24 -17.45 12.51
CA ASN A 218 -8.75 -18.66 11.88
C ASN A 218 -7.64 -19.59 11.36
N GLY A 219 -6.37 -19.28 11.59
CA GLY A 219 -5.22 -20.04 11.10
C GLY A 219 -4.97 -19.92 9.59
N ASN A 220 -5.60 -18.99 8.91
CA ASN A 220 -5.47 -18.75 7.47
C ASN A 220 -4.35 -17.73 7.21
N LEU A 221 -3.19 -18.21 6.81
CA LEU A 221 -2.02 -17.37 6.51
C LEU A 221 -1.80 -17.10 5.02
N THR A 222 -2.62 -17.71 4.16
CA THR A 222 -2.75 -17.43 2.73
C THR A 222 -4.23 -17.24 2.44
N VAL A 223 -4.60 -16.03 2.01
CA VAL A 223 -5.99 -15.59 1.85
C VAL A 223 -6.17 -15.03 0.45
N PRO A 224 -6.45 -15.89 -0.55
CA PRO A 224 -6.57 -15.44 -1.95
C PRO A 224 -7.63 -14.34 -2.15
N ALA A 225 -8.75 -14.42 -1.43
CA ALA A 225 -9.82 -13.42 -1.52
C ALA A 225 -9.40 -12.02 -1.04
N ASP A 226 -8.41 -11.95 -0.15
CA ASP A 226 -7.87 -10.70 0.37
C ASP A 226 -6.54 -10.31 -0.31
N TRP A 227 -6.03 -11.13 -1.22
CA TRP A 227 -4.70 -10.93 -1.81
C TRP A 227 -3.59 -10.74 -0.75
N GLU A 228 -3.62 -11.61 0.26
CA GLU A 228 -2.64 -11.58 1.35
C GLU A 228 -2.06 -12.98 1.62
N THR A 229 -0.74 -13.06 1.82
CA THR A 229 -0.06 -14.29 2.22
C THR A 229 1.25 -14.00 2.95
N VAL A 230 1.59 -14.80 3.95
CA VAL A 230 2.94 -14.78 4.54
C VAL A 230 3.96 -15.38 3.59
N SER A 231 5.22 -14.97 3.73
CA SER A 231 6.31 -15.55 2.94
C SER A 231 6.63 -16.98 3.41
N ASN A 232 6.70 -17.91 2.47
CA ASN A 232 7.17 -19.29 2.68
C ASN A 232 8.66 -19.48 2.35
N VAL A 233 9.31 -18.40 1.89
CA VAL A 233 10.72 -18.40 1.50
C VAL A 233 11.46 -17.30 2.24
N ALA A 234 12.75 -17.49 2.47
CA ALA A 234 13.60 -16.44 3.02
C ALA A 234 13.73 -15.29 2.02
N ARG A 235 13.45 -14.08 2.48
CA ARG A 235 13.57 -12.84 1.70
C ARG A 235 13.57 -11.62 2.61
N THR A 236 14.07 -10.52 2.12
CA THR A 236 13.82 -9.21 2.72
C THR A 236 12.56 -8.62 2.13
N THR A 237 11.73 -8.01 2.97
CA THR A 237 10.53 -7.28 2.59
C THR A 237 10.51 -5.93 3.28
N ASN A 238 9.99 -4.93 2.60
CA ASN A 238 9.91 -3.57 3.11
C ASN A 238 8.44 -3.17 3.28
N PHE A 239 8.14 -2.46 4.34
CA PHE A 239 6.82 -1.90 4.60
C PHE A 239 6.95 -0.42 4.92
N VAL A 240 6.01 0.37 4.46
CA VAL A 240 5.96 1.81 4.71
C VAL A 240 4.71 2.15 5.47
N LEU A 241 4.87 2.85 6.58
CA LEU A 241 3.79 3.56 7.25
C LEU A 241 3.67 4.94 6.62
N THR A 242 2.51 5.26 6.07
CA THR A 242 2.18 6.62 5.63
C THR A 242 1.12 7.20 6.56
N ALA A 243 1.43 8.34 7.17
CA ALA A 243 0.50 9.15 7.93
C ALA A 243 0.06 10.34 7.08
N ARG A 244 -1.25 10.62 7.09
CA ARG A 244 -1.86 11.76 6.42
C ARG A 244 -2.54 12.60 7.47
N ASP A 245 -2.16 13.87 7.60
CA ASP A 245 -3.01 14.79 8.32
C ASP A 245 -4.27 15.07 7.47
N ASN A 246 -5.38 15.20 8.10
CA ASN A 246 -6.61 15.60 7.43
C ASN A 246 -6.95 17.03 7.87
N ASN A 247 -5.98 17.93 7.71
CA ASN A 247 -6.18 19.34 8.02
C ASN A 247 -7.46 19.84 7.32
N PRO A 248 -8.33 20.58 8.01
CA PRO A 248 -9.58 21.07 7.43
C PRO A 248 -9.39 21.99 6.21
N VAL A 249 -8.20 22.57 6.05
CA VAL A 249 -7.82 23.30 4.84
C VAL A 249 -7.14 22.34 3.88
N ALA A 250 -7.87 21.86 2.87
CA ALA A 250 -7.39 20.82 1.95
C ALA A 250 -6.06 21.14 1.26
N THR A 251 -5.79 22.41 0.96
CA THR A 251 -4.53 22.87 0.36
C THR A 251 -3.34 22.93 1.35
N SER A 252 -3.59 22.62 2.62
CA SER A 252 -2.56 22.58 3.67
C SER A 252 -2.31 21.17 4.18
N GLN A 253 -3.06 20.16 3.70
CA GLN A 253 -2.87 18.77 4.09
C GLN A 253 -1.49 18.26 3.70
N GLN A 254 -0.87 17.50 4.58
CA GLN A 254 0.47 16.94 4.38
C GLN A 254 0.53 15.46 4.71
N THR A 255 1.56 14.81 4.20
CA THR A 255 1.84 13.39 4.45
C THR A 255 3.26 13.22 4.95
N GLN A 256 3.48 12.17 5.73
CA GLN A 256 4.80 11.69 6.13
C GLN A 256 4.84 10.18 6.02
N SER A 257 5.98 9.66 5.59
CA SER A 257 6.18 8.22 5.44
C SER A 257 7.46 7.77 6.11
N GLU A 258 7.45 6.54 6.67
CA GLU A 258 8.62 5.91 7.29
C GLU A 258 8.66 4.43 6.91
N ILE A 259 9.84 3.92 6.60
CA ILE A 259 10.06 2.54 6.12
C ILE A 259 10.56 1.65 7.26
N VAL A 260 10.17 0.36 7.23
CA VAL A 260 10.69 -0.70 8.08
C VAL A 260 11.05 -1.91 7.23
N GLU A 261 12.17 -2.56 7.54
CA GLU A 261 12.60 -3.81 6.92
C GLU A 261 12.18 -5.02 7.75
N ILE A 262 11.60 -6.01 7.08
CA ILE A 262 11.29 -7.33 7.65
C ILE A 262 12.12 -8.39 6.94
N THR A 263 13.14 -8.89 7.59
CA THR A 263 13.92 -10.02 7.09
C THR A 263 13.22 -11.33 7.44
N VAL A 264 12.75 -12.06 6.44
CA VAL A 264 12.17 -13.41 6.59
C VAL A 264 13.27 -14.45 6.52
N GLY A 265 13.48 -15.19 7.60
CA GLY A 265 14.51 -16.24 7.70
C GLY A 265 14.07 -17.60 7.17
N ASN A 266 14.97 -18.57 7.20
CA ASN A 266 14.74 -19.93 6.69
C ASN A 266 13.99 -20.84 7.68
N ASP A 267 13.99 -20.50 8.97
CA ASP A 267 13.29 -21.26 9.99
C ASP A 267 11.79 -20.94 9.96
N GLY A 268 10.96 -21.78 10.58
CA GLY A 268 9.53 -21.46 10.70
C GLY A 268 8.59 -22.59 10.34
N PRO A 269 7.30 -22.39 10.57
CA PRO A 269 6.70 -21.18 11.16
C PRO A 269 6.81 -21.10 12.70
N PHE A 270 6.90 -19.91 13.28
CA PHE A 270 6.59 -19.70 14.70
C PHE A 270 5.06 -19.71 14.85
N LYS A 271 4.53 -20.63 15.62
CA LYS A 271 3.07 -20.81 15.75
C LYS A 271 2.66 -21.45 17.06
N VAL A 272 1.48 -21.09 17.57
CA VAL A 272 0.81 -21.79 18.65
C VAL A 272 0.37 -23.16 18.15
N THR A 273 0.66 -24.22 18.91
CA THR A 273 0.31 -25.62 18.60
C THR A 273 -0.87 -26.11 19.43
N THR A 274 -1.24 -25.45 20.53
CA THR A 274 -2.45 -25.73 21.28
C THR A 274 -3.67 -25.25 20.51
N LEU A 275 -4.47 -26.18 20.00
CA LEU A 275 -5.63 -25.85 19.16
C LEU A 275 -6.91 -25.57 19.97
N TYR A 276 -7.00 -26.12 21.18
CA TYR A 276 -8.20 -26.03 22.03
C TYR A 276 -7.80 -25.81 23.48
N ALA A 277 -8.58 -24.98 24.19
CA ALA A 277 -8.50 -24.81 25.62
C ALA A 277 -9.87 -25.11 26.26
N ASN A 278 -9.88 -25.71 27.44
CA ASN A 278 -11.09 -25.97 28.19
C ASN A 278 -11.29 -24.87 29.24
N VAL A 279 -12.46 -24.24 29.25
CA VAL A 279 -12.78 -23.15 30.18
C VAL A 279 -12.81 -23.59 31.65
N ASN A 280 -13.00 -24.90 31.93
CA ASN A 280 -13.11 -25.45 33.28
C ASN A 280 -11.84 -26.17 33.76
N THR A 281 -10.80 -26.22 32.92
CA THR A 281 -9.57 -26.98 33.26
C THR A 281 -8.36 -26.19 32.73
N PRO A 282 -7.32 -25.96 33.55
CA PRO A 282 -6.09 -25.35 33.10
C PRO A 282 -5.54 -26.09 31.92
N THR A 283 -5.36 -25.40 30.78
CA THR A 283 -4.83 -25.96 29.56
C THR A 283 -3.45 -25.37 29.29
N PRO A 284 -2.38 -26.19 29.20
CA PRO A 284 -1.06 -25.68 28.84
C PRO A 284 -1.08 -25.15 27.42
N ILE A 285 -0.54 -23.95 27.22
CA ILE A 285 -0.34 -23.36 25.89
C ILE A 285 1.05 -23.76 25.41
N SER A 286 1.09 -24.39 24.25
CA SER A 286 2.31 -24.83 23.59
C SER A 286 2.47 -24.16 22.24
N TRP A 287 3.69 -23.92 21.83
CA TRP A 287 4.02 -23.35 20.53
C TRP A 287 5.31 -23.94 19.97
N ASP A 288 5.44 -23.89 18.65
CA ASP A 288 6.69 -24.17 17.96
C ASP A 288 7.54 -22.92 17.94
N VAL A 289 8.70 -22.98 18.54
CA VAL A 289 9.63 -21.84 18.64
C VAL A 289 10.35 -21.54 17.31
N ALA A 290 10.31 -22.45 16.32
CA ALA A 290 10.90 -22.27 15.00
C ALA A 290 12.35 -21.77 15.05
N ASN A 291 13.16 -22.29 15.98
CA ASN A 291 14.56 -21.90 16.21
C ASN A 291 14.76 -20.40 16.56
N THR A 292 13.71 -19.67 16.95
CA THR A 292 13.79 -18.22 17.18
C THR A 292 14.61 -17.81 18.40
N THR A 293 15.00 -18.73 19.27
CA THR A 293 15.90 -18.48 20.40
C THR A 293 17.36 -18.32 19.98
N SER A 294 17.69 -18.66 18.75
CA SER A 294 19.02 -18.57 18.17
C SER A 294 19.13 -17.42 17.17
N ALA A 295 20.37 -17.07 16.79
CA ALA A 295 20.59 -16.12 15.70
C ALA A 295 19.96 -16.63 14.40
N PRO A 296 19.42 -15.73 13.55
CA PRO A 296 19.45 -14.27 13.65
C PRO A 296 18.34 -13.66 14.53
N TYR A 297 17.39 -14.44 15.04
CA TYR A 297 16.20 -13.93 15.73
C TYR A 297 16.48 -13.52 17.18
N ASN A 298 17.22 -14.34 17.93
CA ASN A 298 17.64 -14.09 19.33
C ASN A 298 16.48 -13.74 20.30
N VAL A 299 15.32 -14.34 20.09
CA VAL A 299 14.14 -14.10 20.93
C VAL A 299 14.33 -14.73 22.29
N THR A 300 14.25 -13.92 23.34
CA THR A 300 14.42 -14.38 24.75
C THR A 300 13.08 -14.51 25.48
N ASN A 301 12.07 -13.78 25.05
CA ASN A 301 10.77 -13.75 25.71
C ASN A 301 9.65 -13.81 24.66
N VAL A 302 8.52 -14.39 25.05
CA VAL A 302 7.26 -14.31 24.29
C VAL A 302 6.20 -13.69 25.19
N LYS A 303 5.33 -12.87 24.58
CA LYS A 303 4.11 -12.38 25.20
C LYS A 303 2.96 -13.28 24.76
N ILE A 304 2.13 -13.70 25.69
CA ILE A 304 0.92 -14.47 25.44
C ILE A 304 -0.27 -13.59 25.82
N ASP A 305 -1.06 -13.22 24.81
CA ASP A 305 -2.33 -12.53 25.01
C ASP A 305 -3.45 -13.45 24.52
N TYR A 306 -4.63 -13.34 25.12
CA TYR A 306 -5.81 -14.04 24.64
C TYR A 306 -6.97 -13.06 24.41
N THR A 307 -7.85 -13.41 23.51
CA THR A 307 -9.07 -12.65 23.23
C THR A 307 -10.30 -13.56 23.32
N THR A 308 -11.40 -13.02 23.79
CA THR A 308 -12.72 -13.69 23.82
C THR A 308 -13.73 -13.04 22.89
N ASN A 309 -13.31 -12.00 22.15
CA ASN A 309 -14.16 -11.20 21.27
C ASN A 309 -13.49 -10.93 19.91
N ASN A 310 -12.85 -11.95 19.35
CA ASN A 310 -12.23 -11.94 18.02
C ASN A 310 -11.21 -10.80 17.81
N GLY A 311 -10.40 -10.53 18.84
CA GLY A 311 -9.33 -9.55 18.75
C GLY A 311 -9.74 -8.10 19.02
N THR A 312 -10.98 -7.84 19.43
CA THR A 312 -11.42 -6.48 19.78
C THR A 312 -10.73 -6.00 21.06
N THR A 313 -10.55 -6.89 22.03
CA THR A 313 -9.74 -6.65 23.24
C THR A 313 -8.85 -7.84 23.55
N TRP A 314 -7.71 -7.59 24.16
CA TRP A 314 -6.70 -8.58 24.53
C TRP A 314 -6.38 -8.48 26.03
N THR A 315 -6.08 -9.62 26.64
CA THR A 315 -5.74 -9.74 28.07
C THR A 315 -4.45 -10.50 28.27
#